data_858bcc409e7dd21c2fd3095fb5f473a0
#
_entry.id   858bcc409e7dd21c2fd3095fb5f473a0
#
_cell.length_a   1.000
_cell.length_b   1.000
_cell.length_c   1.000
_cell.angle_alpha   90.00
_cell.angle_beta   90.00
_cell.angle_gamma   90.00
#
_symmetry.space_group_name_H-M   'P 1'
#
loop_
_entity.id
_entity.type
_entity.pdbx_description
1 polymer ?
#
loop_
_entity_poly.entity_id
_entity_poly.type
_entity_poly.pdbx_seq_one_letter_code
_entity_poly.pdbx_strand_id
1 'polypeptide(L)'
;MNIKTVGALAMLALLAAACSEDKPMTTGQTTGAAAAAAPGIVPGSEEDLKTNVGDRVFFDFDKSNVKAEGKDVLDRQAAWLGKYGQVNVQIAGNCDERGTEEYNIALGQRRANAARDYLVAKGVASGRITTISYGKDRPTALGSNEDAWKQNRNAITEVK
;
A
#
# COMPACT_ATOMS: atom_id res chain seq x y z
N MET A 1 -39.51 38.94 33.56
CA MET A 1 -40.53 39.01 34.65
C MET A 1 -40.16 37.95 35.69
N ASN A 2 -39.66 38.44 36.80
CA ASN A 2 -39.73 37.90 38.18
C ASN A 2 -39.01 36.55 38.44
N ILE A 3 -38.07 36.49 39.29
CA ILE A 3 -37.81 37.00 40.66
C ILE A 3 -37.56 35.82 41.59
N LYS A 4 -36.40 35.84 42.29
CA LYS A 4 -36.15 35.54 43.73
C LYS A 4 -36.25 34.07 44.15
N THR A 5 -35.51 33.51 45.05
CA THR A 5 -34.77 33.97 46.26
C THR A 5 -33.93 32.79 46.75
N VAL A 6 -32.69 32.95 47.12
CA VAL A 6 -32.12 33.09 48.47
C VAL A 6 -32.40 31.92 49.42
N GLY A 7 -31.35 31.32 49.93
CA GLY A 7 -31.34 30.44 51.06
C GLY A 7 -29.93 29.99 51.46
N ALA A 8 -29.38 30.68 52.42
CA ALA A 8 -28.05 30.53 52.99
C ALA A 8 -28.07 29.59 54.22
N LEU A 9 -26.91 29.30 54.72
CA LEU A 9 -26.43 28.80 56.04
C LEU A 9 -25.89 27.36 55.96
N ALA A 10 -24.67 27.13 56.19
CA ALA A 10 -23.70 27.42 57.24
C ALA A 10 -23.22 26.14 57.92
N MET A 11 -21.91 26.06 58.07
CA MET A 11 -21.09 25.37 59.09
C MET A 11 -21.05 23.84 59.09
N LEU A 12 -19.88 23.21 59.03
CA LEU A 12 -18.89 23.11 60.10
C LEU A 12 -17.63 22.39 59.64
N ALA A 13 -16.49 22.86 60.07
CA ALA A 13 -15.16 22.34 59.84
C ALA A 13 -14.93 20.98 60.57
N LEU A 14 -14.11 20.14 59.94
CA LEU A 14 -13.15 19.31 60.69
C LEU A 14 -11.90 19.05 59.88
N LEU A 15 -10.78 19.45 60.44
CA LEU A 15 -9.42 19.18 60.00
C LEU A 15 -9.08 17.69 60.14
N ALA A 16 -8.46 17.11 59.16
CA ALA A 16 -7.50 16.05 59.37
C ALA A 16 -6.41 16.18 58.31
N ALA A 17 -5.22 16.46 58.77
CA ALA A 17 -3.98 16.47 57.99
C ALA A 17 -3.53 15.04 57.75
N ALA A 18 -3.11 14.71 56.54
CA ALA A 18 -2.15 13.65 56.26
C ALA A 18 -1.46 13.87 54.92
N CYS A 19 -0.21 14.20 55.01
CA CYS A 19 0.95 13.81 54.20
C CYS A 19 0.87 13.77 52.68
N SER A 20 1.70 14.62 52.17
CA SER A 20 2.38 14.68 50.87
C SER A 20 2.77 13.33 50.27
N GLU A 21 2.53 13.20 48.97
CA GLU A 21 3.48 12.56 48.07
C GLU A 21 3.36 13.24 46.71
N ASP A 22 4.38 14.00 46.40
CA ASP A 22 4.64 14.59 45.08
C ASP A 22 4.86 13.46 44.07
N LYS A 23 3.95 13.32 43.13
CA LYS A 23 4.24 12.61 41.88
C LYS A 23 4.45 13.62 40.76
N PRO A 24 5.59 13.57 40.04
CA PRO A 24 5.81 14.45 38.92
C PRO A 24 4.82 14.13 37.79
N MET A 25 4.16 15.16 37.29
CA MET A 25 3.37 15.12 36.07
C MET A 25 4.30 14.78 34.88
N THR A 26 4.24 13.54 34.44
CA THR A 26 4.79 13.16 33.16
C THR A 26 3.82 13.63 32.09
N THR A 27 4.26 14.62 31.35
CA THR A 27 3.61 15.11 30.13
C THR A 27 3.45 13.94 29.16
N GLY A 28 2.23 13.47 29.01
CA GLY A 28 1.89 12.45 28.03
C GLY A 28 2.10 12.99 26.61
N GLN A 29 3.23 12.62 26.05
CA GLN A 29 3.51 12.79 24.62
C GLN A 29 2.63 11.79 23.87
N THR A 30 1.60 12.28 23.22
CA THR A 30 0.78 11.50 22.29
C THR A 30 1.63 11.17 21.07
N THR A 31 2.37 10.08 21.15
CA THR A 31 2.98 9.49 19.96
C THR A 31 1.85 8.84 19.17
N GLY A 32 1.56 9.41 18.00
CA GLY A 32 0.70 8.79 17.02
C GLY A 32 1.17 7.35 16.79
N ALA A 33 0.29 6.39 17.02
CA ALA A 33 0.56 4.99 16.75
C ALA A 33 0.77 4.82 15.23
N ALA A 34 2.02 4.79 14.81
CA ALA A 34 2.38 4.17 13.55
C ALA A 34 1.98 2.71 13.66
N ALA A 35 1.12 2.23 12.78
CA ALA A 35 0.77 0.82 12.70
C ALA A 35 2.08 0.02 12.66
N ALA A 36 2.30 -0.83 13.66
CA ALA A 36 3.49 -1.63 13.78
C ALA A 36 3.56 -2.57 12.59
N ALA A 37 4.59 -2.42 11.75
CA ALA A 37 4.94 -3.40 10.74
C ALA A 37 5.17 -4.75 11.43
N ALA A 38 4.76 -5.84 10.79
CA ALA A 38 5.04 -7.19 11.28
C ALA A 38 6.54 -7.32 11.58
N PRO A 39 6.94 -8.04 12.66
CA PRO A 39 8.34 -8.12 13.06
C PRO A 39 9.21 -8.62 11.89
N GLY A 40 10.12 -7.78 11.42
CA GLY A 40 11.09 -8.11 10.37
C GLY A 40 10.89 -7.44 9.02
N ILE A 41 9.71 -6.86 8.69
CA ILE A 41 9.49 -6.19 7.41
C ILE A 41 9.95 -4.73 7.48
N VAL A 42 10.92 -4.38 6.63
CA VAL A 42 11.43 -3.01 6.53
C VAL A 42 10.45 -2.15 5.72
N PRO A 43 9.91 -1.07 6.30
CA PRO A 43 8.99 -0.17 5.58
C PRO A 43 9.63 0.41 4.31
N GLY A 44 8.92 0.38 3.19
CA GLY A 44 9.42 0.84 1.89
C GLY A 44 10.28 -0.19 1.14
N SER A 45 10.41 -1.42 1.65
CA SER A 45 11.12 -2.51 0.98
C SER A 45 10.25 -3.27 -0.01
N GLU A 46 10.89 -4.12 -0.82
CA GLU A 46 10.22 -5.08 -1.70
C GLU A 46 9.27 -6.01 -0.94
N GLU A 47 9.67 -6.44 0.27
CA GLU A 47 8.85 -7.30 1.11
C GLU A 47 7.64 -6.57 1.69
N ASP A 48 7.79 -5.29 2.05
CA ASP A 48 6.68 -4.42 2.47
C ASP A 48 5.67 -4.25 1.32
N LEU A 49 6.15 -4.00 0.10
CA LEU A 49 5.31 -3.90 -1.08
C LEU A 49 4.51 -5.20 -1.31
N LYS A 50 5.17 -6.36 -1.28
CA LYS A 50 4.53 -7.66 -1.51
C LYS A 50 3.50 -8.03 -0.45
N THR A 51 3.84 -7.82 0.81
CA THR A 51 3.05 -8.32 1.94
C THR A 51 1.88 -7.41 2.29
N ASN A 52 2.11 -6.10 2.29
CA ASN A 52 1.15 -5.13 2.82
C ASN A 52 0.37 -4.37 1.75
N VAL A 53 0.87 -4.32 0.52
CA VAL A 53 0.30 -3.49 -0.55
C VAL A 53 -0.24 -4.35 -1.69
N GLY A 54 0.54 -5.35 -2.11
CA GLY A 54 0.36 -6.15 -3.30
C GLY A 54 1.25 -5.66 -4.45
N ASP A 55 2.05 -6.59 -4.98
CA ASP A 55 3.08 -6.31 -5.98
C ASP A 55 2.59 -6.45 -7.43
N ARG A 56 1.39 -7.03 -7.67
CA ARG A 56 1.00 -7.43 -9.02
C ARG A 56 -0.45 -7.17 -9.36
N VAL A 57 -0.68 -6.99 -10.65
CA VAL A 57 -2.01 -6.90 -11.26
C VAL A 57 -2.15 -7.93 -12.37
N PHE A 58 -3.37 -8.45 -12.54
CA PHE A 58 -3.66 -9.53 -13.48
C PHE A 58 -4.48 -9.03 -14.67
N PHE A 59 -4.30 -9.75 -15.80
CA PHE A 59 -4.95 -9.42 -17.07
C PHE A 59 -5.73 -10.62 -17.62
N ASP A 60 -6.75 -10.31 -18.41
CA ASP A 60 -7.45 -11.32 -19.19
C ASP A 60 -6.59 -11.78 -20.37
N PHE A 61 -7.00 -12.89 -20.97
CA PHE A 61 -6.34 -13.41 -22.16
C PHE A 61 -6.31 -12.35 -23.25
N ASP A 62 -5.13 -12.15 -23.81
CA ASP A 62 -4.87 -11.21 -24.89
C ASP A 62 -5.25 -9.74 -24.60
N LYS A 63 -5.34 -9.36 -23.32
CA LYS A 63 -5.65 -8.00 -22.88
C LYS A 63 -4.49 -7.36 -22.14
N SER A 64 -4.43 -6.02 -22.23
CA SER A 64 -3.51 -5.15 -21.48
C SER A 64 -4.23 -4.04 -20.71
N ASN A 65 -5.56 -3.99 -20.74
CA ASN A 65 -6.32 -3.04 -19.93
C ASN A 65 -6.36 -3.48 -18.46
N VAL A 66 -6.08 -2.57 -17.54
CA VAL A 66 -6.15 -2.82 -16.10
C VAL A 66 -7.60 -2.97 -15.68
N LYS A 67 -7.93 -4.08 -15.02
CA LYS A 67 -9.26 -4.40 -14.48
C LYS A 67 -9.52 -3.64 -13.19
N ALA A 68 -10.76 -3.66 -12.68
CA ALA A 68 -11.13 -2.96 -11.46
C ALA A 68 -10.28 -3.41 -10.27
N GLU A 69 -10.14 -4.73 -10.06
CA GLU A 69 -9.34 -5.29 -8.98
C GLU A 69 -7.85 -4.90 -9.09
N GLY A 70 -7.34 -4.79 -10.33
CA GLY A 70 -5.99 -4.31 -10.61
C GLY A 70 -5.82 -2.83 -10.29
N LYS A 71 -6.84 -2.01 -10.53
CA LYS A 71 -6.82 -0.58 -10.16
C LYS A 71 -6.74 -0.40 -8.64
N ASP A 72 -7.47 -1.22 -7.87
CA ASP A 72 -7.42 -1.17 -6.40
C ASP A 72 -6.01 -1.50 -5.87
N VAL A 73 -5.30 -2.44 -6.52
CA VAL A 73 -3.89 -2.73 -6.19
C VAL A 73 -3.00 -1.55 -6.53
N LEU A 74 -3.14 -1.00 -7.74
CA LEU A 74 -2.33 0.16 -8.17
C LEU A 74 -2.63 1.42 -7.36
N ASP A 75 -3.84 1.62 -6.85
CA ASP A 75 -4.16 2.72 -5.94
C ASP A 75 -3.39 2.59 -4.63
N ARG A 76 -3.31 1.38 -4.06
CA ARG A 76 -2.47 1.12 -2.88
C ARG A 76 -0.99 1.31 -3.17
N GLN A 77 -0.51 0.86 -4.34
CA GLN A 77 0.89 1.08 -4.76
C GLN A 77 1.19 2.56 -4.93
N ALA A 78 0.29 3.35 -5.52
CA ALA A 78 0.48 4.78 -5.68
C ALA A 78 0.57 5.50 -4.32
N ALA A 79 -0.30 5.16 -3.38
CA ALA A 79 -0.26 5.69 -2.02
C ALA A 79 1.04 5.31 -1.30
N TRP A 80 1.48 4.05 -1.44
CA TRP A 80 2.73 3.56 -0.87
C TRP A 80 3.95 4.27 -1.48
N LEU A 81 4.01 4.42 -2.80
CA LEU A 81 5.06 5.17 -3.49
C LEU A 81 5.05 6.66 -3.14
N GLY A 82 3.89 7.23 -2.83
CA GLY A 82 3.76 8.58 -2.30
C GLY A 82 4.36 8.72 -0.90
N LYS A 83 4.18 7.71 -0.04
CA LYS A 83 4.76 7.66 1.31
C LYS A 83 6.29 7.47 1.27
N TYR A 84 6.80 6.66 0.35
CA TYR A 84 8.22 6.35 0.21
C TYR A 84 8.80 7.00 -1.04
N GLY A 85 8.98 8.32 -1.00
CA GLY A 85 9.37 9.16 -2.14
C GLY A 85 10.71 8.82 -2.80
N GLN A 86 11.64 8.15 -2.08
CA GLN A 86 12.92 7.72 -2.65
C GLN A 86 12.85 6.38 -3.39
N VAL A 87 11.80 5.58 -3.18
CA VAL A 87 11.71 4.25 -3.79
C VAL A 87 11.48 4.39 -5.28
N ASN A 88 12.32 3.72 -6.07
CA ASN A 88 12.14 3.54 -7.49
C ASN A 88 11.65 2.12 -7.76
N VAL A 89 10.86 1.93 -8.80
CA VAL A 89 10.29 0.63 -9.14
C VAL A 89 10.49 0.28 -10.60
N GLN A 90 10.51 -1.01 -10.87
CA GLN A 90 10.40 -1.55 -12.21
C GLN A 90 9.10 -2.34 -12.30
N ILE A 91 8.36 -2.16 -13.38
CA ILE A 91 7.16 -2.94 -13.66
C ILE A 91 7.49 -3.95 -14.77
N ALA A 92 7.41 -5.22 -14.42
CA ALA A 92 7.67 -6.35 -15.30
C ALA A 92 6.35 -6.91 -15.86
N GLY A 93 6.17 -6.83 -17.18
CA GLY A 93 5.00 -7.39 -17.85
C GLY A 93 5.24 -8.83 -18.30
N ASN A 94 4.31 -9.71 -17.96
CA ASN A 94 4.39 -11.15 -18.23
C ASN A 94 3.14 -11.65 -18.96
N CYS A 95 3.30 -12.75 -19.67
CA CYS A 95 2.26 -13.42 -20.43
C CYS A 95 2.21 -14.93 -20.11
N ASP A 96 1.11 -15.58 -20.46
CA ASP A 96 1.06 -17.03 -20.51
C ASP A 96 1.84 -17.57 -21.72
N GLU A 97 2.03 -18.89 -21.77
CA GLU A 97 2.89 -19.55 -22.76
C GLU A 97 2.38 -19.52 -24.21
N ARG A 98 1.10 -19.16 -24.42
CA ARG A 98 0.46 -19.22 -25.73
C ARG A 98 0.91 -18.07 -26.65
N GLY A 99 1.10 -18.38 -27.94
CA GLY A 99 1.55 -17.42 -28.94
C GLY A 99 3.06 -17.38 -29.13
N THR A 100 3.50 -16.52 -30.06
CA THR A 100 4.93 -16.35 -30.37
C THR A 100 5.63 -15.54 -29.28
N GLU A 101 6.95 -15.64 -29.25
CA GLU A 101 7.78 -14.88 -28.30
C GLU A 101 7.64 -13.38 -28.54
N GLU A 102 7.79 -12.96 -29.79
CA GLU A 102 7.72 -11.55 -30.18
C GLU A 102 6.36 -10.93 -29.81
N TYR A 103 5.28 -11.68 -30.05
CA TYR A 103 3.94 -11.23 -29.66
C TYR A 103 3.82 -11.04 -28.16
N ASN A 104 4.30 -11.99 -27.37
CA ASN A 104 4.23 -11.96 -25.92
C ASN A 104 5.15 -10.88 -25.32
N ILE A 105 6.32 -10.63 -25.89
CA ILE A 105 7.16 -9.48 -25.49
C ILE A 105 6.39 -8.17 -25.71
N ALA A 106 5.76 -8.00 -26.87
CA ALA A 106 4.97 -6.80 -27.13
C ALA A 106 3.75 -6.67 -26.21
N LEU A 107 3.04 -7.78 -25.92
CA LEU A 107 1.89 -7.78 -25.02
C LEU A 107 2.29 -7.51 -23.57
N GLY A 108 3.38 -8.14 -23.10
CA GLY A 108 3.94 -7.87 -21.77
C GLY A 108 4.35 -6.42 -21.60
N GLN A 109 4.96 -5.81 -22.63
CA GLN A 109 5.32 -4.39 -22.61
C GLN A 109 4.08 -3.49 -22.51
N ARG A 110 3.00 -3.81 -23.24
CA ARG A 110 1.73 -3.07 -23.12
C ARG A 110 1.12 -3.18 -21.71
N ARG A 111 1.20 -4.35 -21.07
CA ARG A 111 0.74 -4.57 -19.69
C ARG A 111 1.54 -3.74 -18.68
N ALA A 112 2.87 -3.79 -18.78
CA ALA A 112 3.75 -3.00 -17.91
C ALA A 112 3.49 -1.50 -18.08
N ASN A 113 3.35 -1.03 -19.33
CA ASN A 113 3.03 0.36 -19.61
C ASN A 113 1.67 0.78 -19.06
N ALA A 114 0.63 -0.07 -19.18
CA ALA A 114 -0.70 0.23 -18.65
C ALA A 114 -0.69 0.41 -17.12
N ALA A 115 0.07 -0.42 -16.40
CA ALA A 115 0.25 -0.27 -14.95
C ALA A 115 1.05 1.00 -14.61
N ARG A 116 2.16 1.28 -15.32
CA ARG A 116 2.92 2.53 -15.17
C ARG A 116 2.05 3.75 -15.40
N ASP A 117 1.33 3.80 -16.50
CA ASP A 117 0.52 4.96 -16.89
C ASP A 117 -0.57 5.24 -15.85
N TYR A 118 -1.14 4.19 -15.25
CA TYR A 118 -2.07 4.32 -14.14
C TYR A 118 -1.41 4.94 -12.89
N LEU A 119 -0.22 4.46 -12.49
CA LEU A 119 0.52 5.02 -11.35
C LEU A 119 0.90 6.48 -11.58
N VAL A 120 1.34 6.82 -12.80
CA VAL A 120 1.65 8.22 -13.18
C VAL A 120 0.40 9.10 -13.10
N ALA A 121 -0.75 8.62 -13.59
CA ALA A 121 -2.03 9.33 -13.47
C ALA A 121 -2.46 9.53 -12.00
N LYS A 122 -1.99 8.68 -11.07
CA LYS A 122 -2.20 8.83 -9.62
C LYS A 122 -1.13 9.68 -8.92
N GLY A 123 -0.23 10.32 -9.69
CA GLY A 123 0.73 11.29 -9.19
C GLY A 123 2.14 10.74 -8.89
N VAL A 124 2.42 9.48 -9.22
CA VAL A 124 3.79 8.95 -9.11
C VAL A 124 4.65 9.51 -10.23
N ALA A 125 5.81 10.09 -9.89
CA ALA A 125 6.71 10.68 -10.88
C ALA A 125 7.19 9.59 -11.88
N SER A 126 7.05 9.86 -13.18
CA SER A 126 7.39 8.91 -14.25
C SER A 126 8.84 8.46 -14.22
N GLY A 127 9.78 9.33 -13.82
CA GLY A 127 11.20 9.01 -13.68
C GLY A 127 11.52 7.98 -12.60
N ARG A 128 10.57 7.66 -11.71
CA ARG A 128 10.70 6.64 -10.68
C ARG A 128 10.23 5.25 -11.13
N ILE A 129 9.64 5.14 -12.31
CA ILE A 129 9.04 3.91 -12.81
C ILE A 129 9.70 3.52 -14.12
N THR A 130 10.34 2.37 -14.15
CA THR A 130 10.81 1.73 -15.38
C THR A 130 9.91 0.57 -15.76
N THR A 131 9.88 0.21 -17.05
CA THR A 131 9.09 -0.94 -17.52
C THR A 131 9.97 -1.91 -18.30
N ILE A 132 9.67 -3.19 -18.16
CA ILE A 132 10.30 -4.27 -18.92
C ILE A 132 9.25 -5.31 -19.27
N SER A 133 9.43 -6.01 -20.36
CA SER A 133 8.64 -7.20 -20.70
C SER A 133 9.52 -8.43 -20.67
N TYR A 134 9.04 -9.46 -20.02
CA TYR A 134 9.61 -10.81 -20.08
C TYR A 134 8.78 -11.73 -20.99
N GLY A 135 7.70 -11.19 -21.59
CA GLY A 135 6.85 -12.03 -22.42
C GLY A 135 6.38 -13.26 -21.66
N LYS A 136 6.65 -14.44 -22.21
CA LYS A 136 6.33 -15.75 -21.60
C LYS A 136 7.51 -16.42 -20.88
N ASP A 137 8.68 -15.78 -20.82
CA ASP A 137 9.94 -16.41 -20.37
C ASP A 137 10.10 -16.44 -18.86
N ARG A 138 9.25 -15.71 -18.10
CA ARG A 138 9.27 -15.69 -16.64
C ARG A 138 7.91 -16.12 -16.07
N PRO A 139 7.52 -17.39 -16.20
CA PRO A 139 6.25 -17.84 -15.66
C PRO A 139 6.23 -17.78 -14.13
N THR A 140 5.17 -17.19 -13.58
CA THR A 140 4.91 -17.18 -12.14
C THR A 140 4.41 -18.54 -11.64
N ALA A 141 3.63 -19.24 -12.47
CA ALA A 141 3.10 -20.55 -12.20
C ALA A 141 3.45 -21.51 -13.36
N LEU A 142 3.87 -22.71 -13.00
CA LEU A 142 4.14 -23.77 -13.96
C LEU A 142 2.85 -24.53 -14.29
N GLY A 143 2.73 -24.99 -15.53
CA GLY A 143 1.61 -25.78 -16.03
C GLY A 143 0.93 -25.15 -17.24
N SER A 144 0.39 -26.04 -18.09
CA SER A 144 -0.30 -25.69 -19.33
C SER A 144 -1.82 -25.80 -19.14
N ASN A 145 -2.36 -25.02 -18.21
CA ASN A 145 -3.79 -24.96 -17.88
C ASN A 145 -4.21 -23.54 -17.52
N GLU A 146 -5.53 -23.28 -17.49
CA GLU A 146 -6.05 -21.94 -17.27
C GLU A 146 -5.67 -21.36 -15.89
N ASP A 147 -5.51 -22.18 -14.86
CA ASP A 147 -5.12 -21.71 -13.53
C ASP A 147 -3.70 -21.18 -13.51
N ALA A 148 -2.75 -21.87 -14.16
CA ALA A 148 -1.39 -21.38 -14.36
C ALA A 148 -1.37 -20.16 -15.29
N TRP A 149 -2.08 -20.21 -16.40
CA TRP A 149 -2.13 -19.11 -17.36
C TRP A 149 -2.67 -17.82 -16.75
N LYS A 150 -3.72 -17.88 -15.92
CA LYS A 150 -4.25 -16.70 -15.19
C LYS A 150 -3.19 -16.05 -14.30
N GLN A 151 -2.37 -16.86 -13.63
CA GLN A 151 -1.30 -16.35 -12.78
C GLN A 151 -0.15 -15.73 -13.58
N ASN A 152 0.10 -16.24 -14.80
CA ASN A 152 1.18 -15.76 -15.67
C ASN A 152 0.82 -14.46 -16.41
N ARG A 153 -0.47 -14.17 -16.61
CA ARG A 153 -0.92 -12.92 -17.23
C ARG A 153 -0.93 -11.79 -16.21
N ASN A 154 0.23 -11.21 -15.93
CA ASN A 154 0.36 -10.20 -14.89
C ASN A 154 1.33 -9.05 -15.28
N ALA A 155 1.32 -8.00 -14.49
CA ALA A 155 2.40 -7.03 -14.37
C ALA A 155 2.81 -6.96 -12.91
N ILE A 156 4.11 -7.13 -12.64
CA ILE A 156 4.69 -7.17 -11.29
C ILE A 156 5.49 -5.91 -11.06
N THR A 157 5.25 -5.24 -9.96
CA THR A 157 6.02 -4.08 -9.49
C THR A 157 7.12 -4.56 -8.56
N GLU A 158 8.37 -4.27 -8.89
CA GLU A 158 9.57 -4.65 -8.14
C GLU A 158 10.32 -3.38 -7.69
N VAL A 159 10.81 -3.34 -6.45
CA VAL A 159 11.66 -2.24 -5.93
C VAL A 159 13.07 -2.33 -6.53
N LYS A 160 13.69 -1.16 -6.83
CA LYS A 160 15.02 -1.03 -7.43
C LYS A 160 16.00 -0.28 -6.50
#